data_5aac04e3b90440c1ef74fc4c7f347ab8
#
_entry.id   5aac04e3b90440c1ef74fc4c7f347ab8
#
_cell.length_a   1.000
_cell.length_b   1.000
_cell.length_c   1.000
_cell.angle_alpha   90.00
_cell.angle_beta   90.00
_cell.angle_gamma   90.00
#
_symmetry.space_group_name_H-M   'P 1'
#
loop_
_entity.id
_entity.type
_entity.pdbx_description
1 polymer ?
#
loop_
_entity_poly.entity_id
_entity_poly.type
_entity_poly.pdbx_seq_one_letter_code
_entity_poly.pdbx_strand_id
1 'polypeptide(L)'
;HELVSIGAGGWLVVSFDEPVEDDPANLYGIDLIVFGNTACIDGAYPSGTVDGVFGEGNGLIEVSPDGDEWFAVGSGADGLWPTIGYLDSSPYDAIPGVDMTMFTRPVDPRLALADMLGQTHDAILDVYRGSGGGVGVDIASSGLASVSFIRLSGNGDASFSVEIDAVVDAEPRLAGDVDVDGDVDVEDLLAVIAEFGPLPVGAPPADFNGDWAVDVIDLLIVIANWS
;
A
#
# COMPACT_ATOMS: atom_id res chain seq x y z
N HIS A 1 14.12 -3.88 -14.53
CA HIS A 1 13.21 -2.84 -14.03
C HIS A 1 13.27 -1.65 -14.96
N GLU A 2 12.14 -1.19 -15.42
CA GLU A 2 12.02 0.06 -16.18
C GLU A 2 11.26 1.03 -15.27
N LEU A 3 11.92 2.13 -14.88
CA LEU A 3 11.33 3.21 -14.12
C LEU A 3 11.05 4.40 -15.04
N VAL A 4 9.98 5.12 -14.77
CA VAL A 4 9.72 6.42 -15.40
C VAL A 4 10.14 7.53 -14.47
N SER A 5 11.21 8.24 -14.82
CA SER A 5 11.65 9.43 -14.08
C SER A 5 10.91 10.67 -14.56
N ILE A 6 10.24 11.35 -13.64
CA ILE A 6 9.52 12.60 -13.89
C ILE A 6 10.38 13.75 -13.39
N GLY A 7 10.94 14.53 -14.33
CA GLY A 7 11.74 15.71 -13.98
C GLY A 7 10.90 16.85 -13.40
N ALA A 8 11.61 17.88 -12.89
CA ALA A 8 11.00 19.07 -12.29
C ALA A 8 9.93 19.70 -13.20
N GLY A 9 8.71 19.84 -12.68
CA GLY A 9 7.57 20.40 -13.42
C GLY A 9 7.00 19.49 -14.52
N GLY A 10 7.51 18.26 -14.65
CA GLY A 10 6.94 17.23 -15.51
C GLY A 10 5.77 16.48 -14.85
N TRP A 11 5.09 15.70 -15.64
CA TRP A 11 4.06 14.78 -15.16
C TRP A 11 4.00 13.51 -16.01
N LEU A 12 3.48 12.44 -15.40
CA LEU A 12 3.10 11.20 -16.04
C LEU A 12 1.58 11.04 -15.89
N VAL A 13 0.89 10.68 -16.96
CA VAL A 13 -0.52 10.28 -16.91
C VAL A 13 -0.60 8.81 -17.26
N VAL A 14 -1.30 8.06 -16.43
CA VAL A 14 -1.65 6.66 -16.67
C VAL A 14 -3.16 6.57 -16.79
N SER A 15 -3.65 5.78 -17.75
CA SER A 15 -5.07 5.45 -17.89
C SER A 15 -5.29 3.99 -17.51
N PHE A 16 -6.45 3.73 -16.95
CA PHE A 16 -6.91 2.38 -16.64
C PHE A 16 -7.83 1.88 -17.76
N ASP A 17 -7.78 0.59 -18.06
CA ASP A 17 -8.66 -0.05 -19.05
C ASP A 17 -10.10 -0.13 -18.53
N GLU A 18 -10.28 -0.34 -17.23
CA GLU A 18 -11.53 -0.23 -16.49
C GLU A 18 -11.40 0.88 -15.45
N PRO A 19 -12.45 1.67 -15.18
CA PRO A 19 -12.39 2.68 -14.13
C PRO A 19 -12.14 2.04 -12.76
N VAL A 20 -11.26 2.63 -11.97
CA VAL A 20 -11.07 2.28 -10.55
C VAL A 20 -12.18 2.94 -9.75
N GLU A 21 -12.89 2.17 -8.96
CA GLU A 21 -14.01 2.64 -8.15
C GLU A 21 -13.57 3.01 -6.72
N ASP A 22 -14.27 3.96 -6.11
CA ASP A 22 -14.20 4.22 -4.67
C ASP A 22 -14.95 3.08 -3.96
N ASP A 23 -14.21 2.06 -3.54
CA ASP A 23 -14.78 0.88 -2.89
C ASP A 23 -14.45 0.85 -1.39
N PRO A 24 -15.43 1.05 -0.51
CA PRO A 24 -15.23 0.98 0.93
C PRO A 24 -14.88 -0.44 1.42
N ALA A 25 -14.99 -1.48 0.58
CA ALA A 25 -14.52 -2.83 0.91
C ALA A 25 -13.01 -2.99 0.75
N ASN A 26 -12.35 -2.05 0.06
CA ASN A 26 -10.90 -2.02 -0.02
C ASN A 26 -10.27 -1.85 1.36
N LEU A 27 -9.14 -2.51 1.57
CA LEU A 27 -8.41 -2.43 2.84
C LEU A 27 -8.03 -0.97 3.12
N TYR A 28 -8.42 -0.45 4.28
CA TYR A 28 -8.24 0.95 4.71
C TYR A 28 -8.95 2.00 3.82
N GLY A 29 -9.84 1.60 2.92
CA GLY A 29 -10.44 2.48 1.92
C GLY A 29 -9.44 2.95 0.85
N ILE A 30 -8.38 2.22 0.63
CA ILE A 30 -7.37 2.53 -0.39
C ILE A 30 -7.76 1.88 -1.71
N ASP A 31 -7.89 2.68 -2.77
CA ASP A 31 -8.35 2.22 -4.09
C ASP A 31 -7.20 2.06 -5.09
N LEU A 32 -6.11 2.81 -4.91
CA LEU A 32 -4.94 2.76 -5.78
C LEU A 32 -3.65 2.67 -4.96
N ILE A 33 -2.65 1.99 -5.52
CA ILE A 33 -1.31 1.94 -4.95
C ILE A 33 -0.32 2.40 -6.00
N VAL A 34 0.52 3.38 -5.64
CA VAL A 34 1.61 3.89 -6.49
C VAL A 34 2.92 3.34 -5.98
N PHE A 35 3.65 2.64 -6.82
CA PHE A 35 4.99 2.12 -6.53
C PHE A 35 6.06 3.00 -7.18
N GLY A 36 7.03 3.40 -6.39
CA GLY A 36 8.16 4.19 -6.82
C GLY A 36 9.49 3.51 -6.51
N ASN A 37 10.57 4.27 -6.58
CA ASN A 37 11.94 3.79 -6.34
C ASN A 37 12.42 4.02 -4.89
N THR A 38 11.52 3.89 -3.93
CA THR A 38 11.85 4.02 -2.51
C THR A 38 12.48 2.75 -1.99
N ALA A 39 13.55 2.87 -1.22
CA ALA A 39 14.26 1.73 -0.63
C ALA A 39 14.67 2.00 0.82
N CYS A 40 14.69 0.94 1.64
CA CYS A 40 15.27 1.01 2.98
C CYS A 40 16.79 1.20 2.91
N ILE A 41 17.32 2.06 3.78
CA ILE A 41 18.75 2.28 3.95
C ILE A 41 19.22 1.47 5.17
N ASP A 42 20.26 0.66 4.99
CA ASP A 42 21.01 0.05 6.09
C ASP A 42 22.32 0.82 6.28
N GLY A 43 22.36 1.70 7.28
CA GLY A 43 23.53 2.52 7.59
C GLY A 43 24.72 1.71 8.14
N ALA A 44 24.48 0.48 8.57
CA ALA A 44 25.49 -0.45 9.07
C ALA A 44 25.60 -1.72 8.22
N TYR A 45 25.39 -1.58 6.90
CA TYR A 45 25.37 -2.69 5.94
C TYR A 45 26.47 -3.74 6.23
N PRO A 46 26.15 -5.02 6.24
CA PRO A 46 24.87 -5.66 5.93
C PRO A 46 24.09 -6.09 7.21
N SER A 47 23.88 -5.18 8.15
CA SER A 47 23.22 -5.51 9.43
C SER A 47 21.75 -5.95 9.25
N GLY A 48 21.11 -5.51 8.16
CA GLY A 48 19.69 -5.72 7.89
C GLY A 48 18.78 -4.83 8.75
N THR A 49 19.32 -3.76 9.35
CA THR A 49 18.57 -2.82 10.19
C THR A 49 18.32 -1.52 9.44
N VAL A 50 17.09 -1.07 9.41
CA VAL A 50 16.69 0.16 8.72
C VAL A 50 17.16 1.39 9.49
N ASP A 51 17.97 2.23 8.83
CA ASP A 51 18.50 3.50 9.37
C ASP A 51 17.89 4.72 8.67
N GLY A 52 17.11 4.51 7.62
CA GLY A 52 16.42 5.51 6.85
C GLY A 52 15.74 4.94 5.62
N VAL A 53 15.12 5.81 4.85
CA VAL A 53 14.52 5.47 3.56
C VAL A 53 15.11 6.39 2.49
N PHE A 54 15.52 5.80 1.37
CA PHE A 54 15.98 6.52 0.19
C PHE A 54 14.80 6.76 -0.75
N GLY A 55 14.77 7.92 -1.40
CA GLY A 55 13.77 8.21 -2.42
C GLY A 55 12.43 8.68 -1.85
N GLU A 56 12.39 9.13 -0.57
CA GLU A 56 11.17 9.73 -0.03
C GLU A 56 10.75 10.91 -0.92
N GLY A 57 9.82 10.60 -1.81
CA GLY A 57 9.45 11.46 -2.90
C GLY A 57 8.38 12.44 -2.51
N ASN A 58 8.59 13.62 -3.04
CA ASN A 58 7.56 14.63 -3.10
C ASN A 58 6.97 14.59 -4.51
N GLY A 59 5.88 14.02 -4.73
CA GLY A 59 5.13 14.12 -5.98
C GLY A 59 3.69 14.38 -5.62
N LEU A 60 2.99 15.10 -6.46
CA LEU A 60 1.54 15.25 -6.34
C LEU A 60 0.86 14.10 -7.05
N ILE A 61 -0.18 13.57 -6.42
CA ILE A 61 -1.06 12.55 -6.99
C ILE A 61 -2.42 13.18 -7.24
N GLU A 62 -2.85 13.14 -8.49
CA GLU A 62 -4.13 13.64 -8.92
C GLU A 62 -4.86 12.55 -9.71
N VAL A 63 -6.18 12.53 -9.63
CA VAL A 63 -7.05 11.59 -10.35
C VAL A 63 -8.05 12.33 -11.20
N SER A 64 -8.57 11.66 -12.22
CA SER A 64 -9.56 12.23 -13.13
C SER A 64 -10.49 11.16 -13.67
N PRO A 65 -11.80 11.45 -13.84
CA PRO A 65 -12.72 10.54 -14.49
C PRO A 65 -12.59 10.56 -16.02
N ASP A 66 -12.10 11.65 -16.63
CA ASP A 66 -12.15 11.90 -18.07
C ASP A 66 -10.82 12.37 -18.70
N GLY A 67 -9.81 12.65 -17.87
CA GLY A 67 -8.50 13.16 -18.30
C GLY A 67 -8.44 14.69 -18.48
N ASP A 68 -9.55 15.39 -18.28
CA ASP A 68 -9.65 16.85 -18.44
C ASP A 68 -9.71 17.58 -17.10
N GLU A 69 -10.56 17.14 -16.17
CA GLU A 69 -10.67 17.69 -14.82
C GLU A 69 -9.89 16.84 -13.82
N TRP A 70 -9.01 17.48 -13.03
CA TRP A 70 -8.07 16.80 -12.14
C TRP A 70 -8.29 17.19 -10.68
N PHE A 71 -8.29 16.16 -9.81
CA PHE A 71 -8.52 16.27 -8.37
C PHE A 71 -7.30 15.76 -7.61
N ALA A 72 -6.72 16.60 -6.75
CA ALA A 72 -5.61 16.19 -5.91
C ALA A 72 -6.11 15.25 -4.80
N VAL A 73 -5.50 14.07 -4.69
CA VAL A 73 -5.85 13.04 -3.70
C VAL A 73 -4.70 12.67 -2.79
N GLY A 74 -3.48 13.08 -3.11
CA GLY A 74 -2.33 12.73 -2.27
C GLY A 74 -1.02 13.35 -2.72
N SER A 75 0.02 12.96 -2.03
CA SER A 75 1.41 13.29 -2.32
C SER A 75 2.31 12.08 -2.03
N GLY A 76 3.58 12.18 -2.39
CA GLY A 76 4.52 11.07 -2.22
C GLY A 76 4.50 10.10 -3.40
N ALA A 77 4.24 10.59 -4.62
CA ALA A 77 4.14 9.79 -5.83
C ALA A 77 5.39 8.92 -6.12
N ASP A 78 6.56 9.28 -5.60
CA ASP A 78 7.79 8.48 -5.72
C ASP A 78 7.80 7.22 -4.82
N GLY A 79 6.77 7.03 -4.05
CA GLY A 79 6.65 5.97 -3.07
C GLY A 79 7.15 6.41 -1.70
N LEU A 80 6.29 6.27 -0.69
CA LEU A 80 6.66 6.51 0.70
C LEU A 80 7.20 5.22 1.33
N TRP A 81 6.60 4.10 0.98
CA TRP A 81 6.93 2.79 1.53
C TRP A 81 7.75 1.99 0.53
N PRO A 82 8.98 1.54 0.91
CA PRO A 82 9.82 0.70 0.08
C PRO A 82 9.08 -0.49 -0.51
N THR A 83 9.29 -0.73 -1.79
CA THR A 83 8.72 -1.90 -2.46
C THR A 83 9.43 -3.17 -2.03
N ILE A 84 8.67 -4.15 -1.56
CA ILE A 84 9.16 -5.47 -1.15
C ILE A 84 8.49 -6.51 -2.06
N GLY A 85 9.29 -7.26 -2.82
CA GLY A 85 8.78 -8.19 -3.82
C GLY A 85 8.48 -9.59 -3.29
N TYR A 86 9.15 -10.01 -2.20
CA TYR A 86 9.08 -11.38 -1.70
C TYR A 86 9.09 -11.42 -0.18
N LEU A 87 8.33 -12.36 0.39
CA LEU A 87 8.25 -12.60 1.83
C LEU A 87 9.43 -13.44 2.35
N ASP A 88 10.00 -14.27 1.51
CA ASP A 88 11.01 -15.29 1.83
C ASP A 88 12.41 -14.92 1.33
N SER A 89 12.67 -13.64 1.03
CA SER A 89 14.00 -13.19 0.63
C SER A 89 14.46 -11.98 1.46
N SER A 90 15.76 -11.93 1.76
CA SER A 90 16.41 -10.77 2.34
C SER A 90 16.59 -9.66 1.29
N PRO A 91 16.62 -8.38 1.67
CA PRO A 91 16.88 -7.28 0.73
C PRO A 91 18.25 -7.37 0.07
N TYR A 92 19.14 -8.21 0.58
CA TYR A 92 20.51 -8.40 0.09
C TYR A 92 20.72 -9.72 -0.67
N ASP A 93 19.67 -10.52 -0.83
CA ASP A 93 19.76 -11.78 -1.55
C ASP A 93 19.94 -11.54 -3.05
N ALA A 94 20.91 -12.26 -3.62
CA ALA A 94 21.16 -12.23 -5.07
C ALA A 94 20.11 -13.02 -5.86
N ILE A 95 19.33 -13.87 -5.20
CA ILE A 95 18.30 -14.71 -5.79
C ILE A 95 16.96 -14.27 -5.19
N PRO A 96 15.98 -13.91 -6.05
CA PRO A 96 14.64 -13.62 -5.58
C PRO A 96 14.02 -14.78 -4.79
N GLY A 97 13.15 -14.47 -3.84
CA GLY A 97 12.33 -15.45 -3.17
C GLY A 97 11.32 -16.13 -4.09
N VAL A 98 10.49 -16.98 -3.54
CA VAL A 98 9.39 -17.67 -4.25
C VAL A 98 8.01 -17.25 -3.72
N ASP A 99 7.94 -16.76 -2.50
CA ASP A 99 6.70 -16.27 -1.88
C ASP A 99 6.57 -14.77 -2.16
N MET A 100 5.76 -14.43 -3.16
CA MET A 100 5.56 -13.03 -3.57
C MET A 100 4.71 -12.28 -2.55
N THR A 101 5.01 -11.01 -2.38
CA THR A 101 4.12 -10.06 -1.69
C THR A 101 2.90 -9.75 -2.58
N MET A 102 1.84 -9.24 -1.96
CA MET A 102 0.63 -8.80 -2.66
C MET A 102 0.76 -7.33 -3.05
N PHE A 103 0.90 -7.07 -4.34
CA PHE A 103 1.03 -5.69 -4.86
C PHE A 103 -0.31 -4.95 -4.92
N THR A 104 -1.44 -5.66 -4.85
CA THR A 104 -2.79 -5.09 -4.77
C THR A 104 -3.22 -4.77 -3.33
N ARG A 105 -2.39 -5.13 -2.34
CA ARG A 105 -2.65 -4.90 -0.92
C ARG A 105 -1.92 -3.64 -0.43
N PRO A 106 -2.63 -2.63 0.09
CA PRO A 106 -1.99 -1.42 0.63
C PRO A 106 -1.30 -1.68 1.97
N VAL A 107 -0.28 -0.87 2.26
CA VAL A 107 0.30 -0.72 3.60
C VAL A 107 -0.67 0.07 4.48
N ASP A 108 -0.69 -0.22 5.78
CA ASP A 108 -1.47 0.57 6.77
C ASP A 108 -1.13 2.07 6.67
N PRO A 109 -2.09 2.94 6.32
CA PRO A 109 -1.84 4.38 6.12
C PRO A 109 -1.47 5.12 7.40
N ARG A 110 -1.60 4.48 8.58
CA ARG A 110 -1.17 5.06 9.87
C ARG A 110 0.31 4.86 10.15
N LEU A 111 1.00 4.00 9.39
CA LEU A 111 2.44 3.82 9.53
C LEU A 111 3.18 5.12 9.24
N ALA A 112 4.25 5.33 9.97
CA ALA A 112 5.18 6.42 9.75
C ALA A 112 6.60 5.87 9.57
N LEU A 113 7.48 6.62 8.91
CA LEU A 113 8.89 6.24 8.78
C LEU A 113 9.54 5.89 10.13
N ALA A 114 9.10 6.57 11.21
CA ALA A 114 9.60 6.30 12.57
C ALA A 114 9.33 4.86 13.03
N ASP A 115 8.27 4.21 12.52
CA ASP A 115 7.93 2.83 12.88
C ASP A 115 8.87 1.82 12.20
N MET A 116 9.54 2.23 11.13
CA MET A 116 10.50 1.41 10.39
C MET A 116 11.93 1.57 10.92
N LEU A 117 12.28 2.72 11.50
CA LEU A 117 13.63 3.00 11.96
C LEU A 117 14.06 2.03 13.07
N GLY A 118 15.24 1.43 12.92
CA GLY A 118 15.78 0.46 13.84
C GLY A 118 15.21 -0.95 13.73
N GLN A 119 14.24 -1.16 12.86
CA GLN A 119 13.64 -2.47 12.61
C GLN A 119 14.54 -3.32 11.69
N THR A 120 14.44 -4.63 11.84
CA THR A 120 15.03 -5.58 10.89
C THR A 120 14.14 -5.72 9.66
N HIS A 121 14.66 -6.30 8.59
CA HIS A 121 13.86 -6.59 7.40
C HIS A 121 12.66 -7.48 7.73
N ASP A 122 12.84 -8.53 8.51
CA ASP A 122 11.74 -9.42 8.92
C ASP A 122 10.65 -8.65 9.68
N ALA A 123 11.05 -7.73 10.58
CA ALA A 123 10.09 -6.90 11.29
C ALA A 123 9.32 -5.93 10.35
N ILE A 124 9.94 -5.47 9.26
CA ILE A 124 9.25 -4.67 8.23
C ILE A 124 8.25 -5.54 7.46
N LEU A 125 8.61 -6.78 7.11
CA LEU A 125 7.67 -7.73 6.50
C LEU A 125 6.45 -7.97 7.38
N ASP A 126 6.67 -8.15 8.69
CA ASP A 126 5.58 -8.30 9.67
C ASP A 126 4.65 -7.06 9.69
N VAL A 127 5.24 -5.86 9.64
CA VAL A 127 4.49 -4.59 9.64
C VAL A 127 3.72 -4.40 8.32
N TYR A 128 4.28 -4.83 7.19
CA TYR A 128 3.64 -4.74 5.88
C TYR A 128 2.50 -5.75 5.69
N ARG A 129 2.46 -6.80 6.50
CA ARG A 129 1.37 -7.80 6.46
C ARG A 129 1.09 -8.36 5.07
N GLY A 130 2.15 -8.71 4.36
CA GLY A 130 2.07 -9.23 3.00
C GLY A 130 1.93 -8.19 1.90
N SER A 131 1.74 -6.90 2.21
CA SER A 131 1.75 -5.83 1.20
C SER A 131 3.10 -5.75 0.48
N GLY A 132 3.07 -5.36 -0.78
CA GLY A 132 4.26 -5.04 -1.57
C GLY A 132 4.86 -3.66 -1.29
N GLY A 133 4.29 -2.86 -0.38
CA GLY A 133 4.70 -1.47 -0.15
C GLY A 133 3.91 -0.47 -1.00
N GLY A 134 4.59 0.61 -1.42
CA GLY A 134 3.97 1.66 -2.24
C GLY A 134 3.19 2.69 -1.44
N VAL A 135 2.58 3.64 -2.12
CA VAL A 135 1.73 4.70 -1.53
C VAL A 135 0.27 4.41 -1.82
N GLY A 136 -0.51 4.18 -0.79
CA GLY A 136 -1.95 4.03 -0.89
C GLY A 136 -2.64 5.37 -1.19
N VAL A 137 -3.64 5.32 -2.05
CA VAL A 137 -4.47 6.47 -2.46
C VAL A 137 -5.93 6.11 -2.29
N ASP A 138 -6.63 6.87 -1.47
CA ASP A 138 -8.07 6.84 -1.30
C ASP A 138 -8.70 7.92 -2.20
N ILE A 139 -9.47 7.49 -3.22
CA ILE A 139 -10.10 8.41 -4.18
C ILE A 139 -11.37 9.08 -3.62
N ALA A 140 -11.94 8.59 -2.51
CA ALA A 140 -13.09 9.22 -1.84
C ALA A 140 -12.81 10.69 -1.51
N SER A 141 -11.54 11.04 -1.23
CA SER A 141 -11.12 12.42 -0.96
C SER A 141 -11.35 13.38 -2.14
N SER A 142 -11.44 12.88 -3.37
CA SER A 142 -11.81 13.63 -4.58
C SER A 142 -13.30 13.94 -4.69
N GLY A 143 -14.14 13.14 -4.01
CA GLY A 143 -15.60 13.16 -4.14
C GLY A 143 -16.11 12.46 -5.41
N LEU A 144 -15.25 11.74 -6.13
CA LEU A 144 -15.60 10.95 -7.31
C LEU A 144 -15.94 9.52 -6.89
N ALA A 145 -16.89 8.90 -7.58
CA ALA A 145 -17.23 7.50 -7.36
C ALA A 145 -16.32 6.55 -8.14
N SER A 146 -15.62 7.04 -9.18
CA SER A 146 -14.64 6.27 -9.94
C SER A 146 -13.73 7.19 -10.73
N VAL A 147 -12.55 6.68 -11.10
CA VAL A 147 -11.54 7.40 -11.88
C VAL A 147 -10.99 6.52 -12.99
N SER A 148 -10.70 7.14 -14.14
CA SER A 148 -10.11 6.43 -15.29
C SER A 148 -8.65 6.84 -15.54
N PHE A 149 -8.17 7.87 -14.86
CA PHE A 149 -6.81 8.39 -15.04
C PHE A 149 -6.20 8.78 -13.71
N ILE A 150 -4.89 8.57 -13.59
CA ILE A 150 -4.06 9.13 -12.54
C ILE A 150 -2.96 9.99 -13.17
N ARG A 151 -2.67 11.13 -12.56
CA ARG A 151 -1.55 12.01 -12.92
C ARG A 151 -0.59 12.12 -11.75
N LEU A 152 0.66 11.80 -12.02
CA LEU A 152 1.76 11.87 -11.08
C LEU A 152 2.67 12.99 -11.51
N SER A 153 2.95 13.96 -10.65
CA SER A 153 3.71 15.16 -10.99
C SER A 153 4.95 15.29 -10.13
N GLY A 154 6.04 15.78 -10.72
CA GLY A 154 7.22 16.20 -9.97
C GLY A 154 6.94 17.45 -9.12
N ASN A 155 7.62 17.56 -7.98
CA ASN A 155 7.43 18.65 -7.01
C ASN A 155 8.00 20.03 -7.44
N GLY A 156 8.56 20.11 -8.65
CA GLY A 156 9.20 21.33 -9.17
C GLY A 156 10.64 21.55 -8.70
N ASP A 157 11.18 20.74 -7.81
CA ASP A 157 12.59 20.78 -7.41
C ASP A 157 13.45 20.03 -8.44
N ALA A 158 14.37 20.73 -9.07
CA ALA A 158 15.27 20.16 -10.08
C ALA A 158 16.32 19.18 -9.49
N SER A 159 16.43 19.11 -8.16
CA SER A 159 17.38 18.23 -7.48
C SER A 159 16.82 16.83 -7.30
N PHE A 160 15.50 16.63 -7.50
CA PHE A 160 14.82 15.35 -7.34
C PHE A 160 13.91 15.07 -8.53
N SER A 161 13.95 13.85 -9.01
CA SER A 161 12.95 13.30 -9.93
C SER A 161 12.05 12.35 -9.19
N VAL A 162 10.77 12.37 -9.50
CA VAL A 162 9.82 11.35 -9.06
C VAL A 162 10.00 10.15 -9.97
N GLU A 163 10.22 8.98 -9.39
CA GLU A 163 10.48 7.74 -10.13
C GLU A 163 9.35 6.75 -9.89
N ILE A 164 8.62 6.42 -10.94
CA ILE A 164 7.44 5.56 -10.90
C ILE A 164 7.76 4.22 -11.54
N ASP A 165 7.46 3.15 -10.82
CA ASP A 165 7.56 1.76 -11.28
C ASP A 165 6.19 1.24 -11.78
N ALA A 166 5.16 1.38 -10.95
CA ALA A 166 3.82 0.91 -11.26
C ALA A 166 2.72 1.74 -10.58
N VAL A 167 1.52 1.62 -11.13
CA VAL A 167 0.26 2.00 -10.47
C VAL A 167 -0.67 0.80 -10.54
N VAL A 168 -1.27 0.46 -9.43
CA VAL A 168 -2.10 -0.74 -9.29
C VAL A 168 -3.45 -0.36 -8.69
N ASP A 169 -4.52 -0.95 -9.23
CA ASP A 169 -5.84 -0.98 -8.61
C ASP A 169 -5.78 -1.88 -7.36
N ALA A 170 -6.22 -1.38 -6.21
CA ALA A 170 -6.24 -2.16 -5.00
C ALA A 170 -7.42 -3.14 -5.06
N GLU A 171 -7.14 -4.42 -4.92
CA GLU A 171 -8.19 -5.42 -4.94
C GLU A 171 -9.02 -5.38 -3.65
N PRO A 172 -10.36 -5.35 -3.76
CA PRO A 172 -11.21 -5.54 -2.60
C PRO A 172 -10.97 -6.94 -2.04
N ARG A 173 -10.74 -7.01 -0.75
CA ARG A 173 -10.63 -8.33 -0.11
C ARG A 173 -12.01 -8.96 0.03
N LEU A 174 -12.07 -10.29 0.01
CA LEU A 174 -13.26 -11.01 0.36
C LEU A 174 -13.66 -10.67 1.81
N ALA A 175 -14.91 -10.24 2.02
CA ALA A 175 -15.35 -9.87 3.36
C ALA A 175 -15.31 -11.08 4.30
N GLY A 176 -14.54 -10.99 5.36
CA GLY A 176 -14.31 -12.09 6.30
C GLY A 176 -13.00 -12.84 6.11
N ASP A 177 -12.32 -12.70 4.98
CA ASP A 177 -11.04 -13.31 4.67
C ASP A 177 -9.90 -12.45 5.27
N VAL A 178 -9.37 -12.85 6.41
CA VAL A 178 -8.34 -12.10 7.16
C VAL A 178 -6.95 -12.39 6.61
N ASP A 179 -6.66 -13.65 6.29
CA ASP A 179 -5.35 -14.08 5.82
C ASP A 179 -5.17 -14.00 4.29
N VAL A 180 -6.29 -13.70 3.59
CA VAL A 180 -6.32 -13.44 2.15
C VAL A 180 -5.91 -14.69 1.35
N ASP A 181 -6.37 -15.85 1.76
CA ASP A 181 -6.16 -17.11 1.06
C ASP A 181 -7.26 -17.42 0.03
N GLY A 182 -8.36 -16.64 0.05
CA GLY A 182 -9.44 -16.67 -0.93
C GLY A 182 -10.65 -17.48 -0.48
N ASP A 183 -10.69 -17.96 0.77
CA ASP A 183 -11.89 -18.47 1.40
C ASP A 183 -12.14 -17.80 2.77
N VAL A 184 -13.25 -18.12 3.40
CA VAL A 184 -13.60 -17.60 4.74
C VAL A 184 -13.89 -18.75 5.64
N ASP A 185 -12.95 -19.07 6.52
CA ASP A 185 -13.01 -20.29 7.31
C ASP A 185 -12.62 -20.11 8.79
N VAL A 186 -12.24 -21.20 9.44
CA VAL A 186 -11.90 -21.20 10.86
C VAL A 186 -10.61 -20.44 11.16
N GLU A 187 -9.71 -20.29 10.20
CA GLU A 187 -8.43 -19.60 10.37
C GLU A 187 -8.69 -18.10 10.46
N ASP A 188 -9.60 -17.54 9.64
CA ASP A 188 -10.08 -16.15 9.73
C ASP A 188 -10.79 -15.87 11.05
N LEU A 189 -11.68 -16.78 11.46
CA LEU A 189 -12.38 -16.63 12.73
C LEU A 189 -11.41 -16.57 13.91
N LEU A 190 -10.38 -17.40 13.90
CA LEU A 190 -9.36 -17.41 14.94
C LEU A 190 -8.48 -16.15 14.89
N ALA A 191 -8.19 -15.63 13.70
CA ALA A 191 -7.46 -14.38 13.52
C ALA A 191 -8.23 -13.20 14.11
N VAL A 192 -9.52 -13.05 13.79
CA VAL A 192 -10.38 -12.01 14.40
C VAL A 192 -10.40 -12.14 15.93
N ILE A 193 -10.58 -13.36 16.48
CA ILE A 193 -10.61 -13.56 17.93
C ILE A 193 -9.27 -13.20 18.59
N ALA A 194 -8.16 -13.51 17.95
CA ALA A 194 -6.82 -13.21 18.46
C ALA A 194 -6.53 -11.69 18.54
N GLU A 195 -7.22 -10.90 17.74
CA GLU A 195 -6.96 -9.47 17.56
C GLU A 195 -8.01 -8.56 18.20
N PHE A 196 -8.94 -9.11 18.94
CA PHE A 196 -9.98 -8.30 19.62
C PHE A 196 -9.40 -7.13 20.40
N GLY A 197 -9.79 -5.93 20.01
CA GLY A 197 -9.38 -4.68 20.67
C GLY A 197 -9.11 -3.55 19.69
N PRO A 198 -8.60 -2.40 20.18
CA PRO A 198 -8.14 -1.33 19.32
C PRO A 198 -6.97 -1.80 18.46
N LEU A 199 -7.02 -1.52 17.17
CA LEU A 199 -5.96 -1.90 16.25
C LEU A 199 -4.68 -1.10 16.52
N PRO A 200 -3.55 -1.76 16.85
CA PRO A 200 -2.26 -1.11 16.80
C PRO A 200 -1.88 -0.79 15.35
N VAL A 201 -0.98 0.17 15.16
CA VAL A 201 -0.40 0.47 13.85
C VAL A 201 0.29 -0.78 13.29
N GLY A 202 0.05 -1.10 12.03
CA GLY A 202 0.54 -2.32 11.39
C GLY A 202 -0.18 -3.60 11.84
N ALA A 203 -1.33 -3.48 12.52
CA ALA A 203 -2.13 -4.65 12.87
C ALA A 203 -2.77 -5.29 11.63
N PRO A 204 -3.06 -6.60 11.70
CA PRO A 204 -3.66 -7.30 10.58
C PRO A 204 -5.07 -6.81 10.25
N PRO A 205 -5.55 -7.14 9.07
CA PRO A 205 -6.77 -6.61 8.50
C PRO A 205 -8.04 -7.30 9.02
N ALA A 206 -8.12 -7.59 10.32
CA ALA A 206 -9.34 -8.15 10.91
C ALA A 206 -10.44 -7.10 11.19
N ASP A 207 -10.16 -5.83 10.97
CA ASP A 207 -11.14 -4.75 10.99
C ASP A 207 -11.82 -4.66 9.62
N PHE A 208 -12.99 -5.22 9.52
CA PHE A 208 -13.76 -5.27 8.26
C PHE A 208 -14.69 -4.08 8.09
N ASN A 209 -15.03 -3.38 9.18
CA ASN A 209 -15.91 -2.23 9.14
C ASN A 209 -15.16 -0.88 9.10
N GLY A 210 -13.83 -0.89 9.24
CA GLY A 210 -12.97 0.29 9.14
C GLY A 210 -13.06 1.25 10.33
N ASP A 211 -13.52 0.78 11.50
CA ASP A 211 -13.68 1.64 12.68
C ASP A 211 -12.43 1.68 13.59
N TRP A 212 -11.35 1.02 13.17
CA TRP A 212 -10.05 0.92 13.83
C TRP A 212 -10.08 0.12 15.14
N ALA A 213 -11.00 -0.80 15.23
CA ALA A 213 -11.08 -1.78 16.30
C ALA A 213 -11.50 -3.13 15.72
N VAL A 214 -11.00 -4.20 16.29
CA VAL A 214 -11.52 -5.54 16.00
C VAL A 214 -12.49 -5.93 17.11
N ASP A 215 -13.76 -6.12 16.76
CA ASP A 215 -14.79 -6.43 17.74
C ASP A 215 -15.82 -7.46 17.23
N VAL A 216 -16.95 -7.50 17.89
CA VAL A 216 -18.02 -8.46 17.55
C VAL A 216 -18.60 -8.20 16.15
N ILE A 217 -18.48 -6.98 15.60
CA ILE A 217 -19.01 -6.68 14.28
C ILE A 217 -18.16 -7.36 13.22
N ASP A 218 -16.83 -7.32 13.36
CA ASP A 218 -15.89 -8.00 12.46
C ASP A 218 -16.06 -9.52 12.53
N LEU A 219 -16.22 -10.06 13.73
CA LEU A 219 -16.52 -11.47 13.94
C LEU A 219 -17.80 -11.91 13.22
N LEU A 220 -18.83 -11.07 13.24
CA LEU A 220 -20.09 -11.34 12.55
C LEU A 220 -19.92 -11.29 11.02
N ILE A 221 -19.00 -10.47 10.50
CA ILE A 221 -18.69 -10.42 9.06
C ILE A 221 -18.06 -11.74 8.62
N VAL A 222 -17.09 -12.29 9.35
CA VAL A 222 -16.53 -13.62 9.07
C VAL A 222 -17.63 -14.69 9.08
N ILE A 223 -18.46 -14.73 10.11
CA ILE A 223 -19.53 -15.73 10.21
C ILE A 223 -20.55 -15.61 9.08
N ALA A 224 -20.85 -14.38 8.64
CA ALA A 224 -21.82 -14.13 7.58
C ALA A 224 -21.32 -14.50 6.17
N ASN A 225 -20.01 -14.54 5.98
CA ASN A 225 -19.36 -14.83 4.69
C ASN A 225 -18.66 -16.19 4.66
N TRP A 226 -18.93 -17.04 5.65
CA TRP A 226 -18.32 -18.38 5.75
C TRP A 226 -18.53 -19.18 4.46
N SER A 227 -17.46 -19.70 3.86
CA SER A 227 -17.47 -20.40 2.56
C SER A 227 -16.98 -21.85 2.64
#